data_1298c7da865bc6403b4b339d944922b7
#
_entry.id   1298c7da865bc6403b4b339d944922b7
#
_cell.length_a   1.000
_cell.length_b   1.000
_cell.length_c   1.000
_cell.angle_alpha   90.00
_cell.angle_beta   90.00
_cell.angle_gamma   90.00
#
_symmetry.space_group_name_H-M   'P 1'
#
loop_
_entity.id
_entity.type
_entity.pdbx_description
1 polymer ?
#
loop_
_entity_poly.entity_id
_entity_poly.type
_entity_poly.pdbx_seq_one_letter_code
_entity_poly.pdbx_strand_id
1 'polypeptide(L)'
;FEVSELSLSSTLMMLSRGECAYTPIPIFPSRSFRHSCIYVREGSGIERPEQLKGRRVAIPEYQVTAAMVARGLLADEYGVLPQDLQWVQAGLEQIGREDKIHFQPPAGVSIEKVNDRTIVELFERGEVDAMISPRAPRTFDPAGTGPIRRMFPEPGPVEAAYYRKTGIFPIMHVLGIRNDVLADNPWLPGSLVKAFTHSKNM
;
A
#
# COMPACT_ATOMS: atom_id res chain seq x y z
N PHE A 1 -11.85 -4.75 -18.77
CA PHE A 1 -13.17 -4.75 -18.13
C PHE A 1 -13.85 -3.40 -18.38
N GLU A 2 -15.18 -3.38 -18.45
CA GLU A 2 -15.98 -2.17 -18.66
C GLU A 2 -16.10 -1.35 -17.38
N VAL A 3 -16.24 -2.05 -16.25
CA VAL A 3 -16.21 -1.50 -14.90
C VAL A 3 -15.18 -2.27 -14.10
N SER A 4 -14.34 -1.59 -13.33
CA SER A 4 -13.23 -2.23 -12.61
C SER A 4 -12.96 -1.56 -11.28
N GLU A 5 -12.54 -2.37 -10.30
CA GLU A 5 -11.92 -1.91 -9.06
C GLU A 5 -10.46 -1.51 -9.35
N LEU A 6 -10.13 -0.28 -9.02
CA LEU A 6 -8.83 0.34 -9.33
C LEU A 6 -8.09 0.73 -8.06
N SER A 7 -6.77 0.58 -8.06
CA SER A 7 -5.92 1.13 -7.01
C SER A 7 -6.01 2.65 -7.00
N LEU A 8 -6.35 3.25 -5.85
CA LEU A 8 -6.59 4.70 -5.77
C LEU A 8 -5.34 5.51 -6.19
N SER A 9 -4.17 5.19 -5.66
CA SER A 9 -2.93 5.92 -6.00
C SER A 9 -2.57 5.81 -7.48
N SER A 10 -2.71 4.61 -8.05
CA SER A 10 -2.48 4.38 -9.49
C SER A 10 -3.46 5.18 -10.34
N THR A 11 -4.72 5.21 -9.97
CA THR A 11 -5.76 5.99 -10.66
C THR A 11 -5.45 7.47 -10.63
N LEU A 12 -5.10 8.01 -9.44
CA LEU A 12 -4.75 9.44 -9.31
C LEU A 12 -3.52 9.80 -10.15
N MET A 13 -2.52 8.93 -10.18
CA MET A 13 -1.32 9.12 -10.99
C MET A 13 -1.65 9.16 -12.49
N MET A 14 -2.46 8.22 -12.97
CA MET A 14 -2.87 8.18 -14.38
C MET A 14 -3.76 9.38 -14.75
N LEU A 15 -4.65 9.80 -13.86
CA LEU A 15 -5.47 11.01 -14.03
C LEU A 15 -4.60 12.28 -14.13
N SER A 16 -3.59 12.41 -13.27
CA SER A 16 -2.71 13.59 -13.28
C SER A 16 -1.88 13.71 -14.57
N ARG A 17 -1.71 12.61 -15.29
CA ARG A 17 -1.02 12.54 -16.60
C ARG A 17 -1.96 12.65 -17.80
N GLY A 18 -3.28 12.64 -17.58
CA GLY A 18 -4.25 12.54 -18.66
C GLY A 18 -4.28 11.17 -19.38
N GLU A 19 -3.74 10.15 -18.75
CA GLU A 19 -3.57 8.80 -19.33
C GLU A 19 -4.58 7.77 -18.78
N CYS A 20 -5.52 8.20 -17.92
CA CYS A 20 -6.45 7.28 -17.28
C CYS A 20 -7.55 6.83 -18.26
N ALA A 21 -7.56 5.53 -18.58
CA ALA A 21 -8.58 4.93 -19.42
C ALA A 21 -9.95 4.76 -18.73
N TYR A 22 -10.02 5.09 -17.43
CA TYR A 22 -11.21 4.95 -16.61
C TYR A 22 -11.57 6.27 -15.95
N THR A 23 -12.85 6.55 -15.87
CA THR A 23 -13.41 7.63 -15.05
C THR A 23 -13.80 7.04 -13.68
N PRO A 24 -13.16 7.47 -12.58
CA PRO A 24 -13.52 7.00 -11.24
C PRO A 24 -14.87 7.57 -10.81
N ILE A 25 -15.65 6.77 -10.10
CA ILE A 25 -16.93 7.16 -9.52
C ILE A 25 -16.88 6.99 -7.99
N PRO A 26 -17.73 7.69 -7.21
CA PRO A 26 -17.62 7.74 -5.74
C PRO A 26 -18.10 6.44 -5.06
N ILE A 27 -17.54 5.33 -5.48
CA ILE A 27 -17.71 4.01 -4.88
C ILE A 27 -16.33 3.51 -4.46
N PHE A 28 -16.16 3.24 -3.16
CA PHE A 28 -14.89 2.87 -2.55
C PHE A 28 -15.00 1.46 -1.96
N PRO A 29 -14.79 0.42 -2.78
CA PRO A 29 -15.01 -0.98 -2.37
C PRO A 29 -14.02 -1.47 -1.33
N SER A 30 -12.87 -0.80 -1.20
CA SER A 30 -11.84 -1.17 -0.23
C SER A 30 -11.37 0.03 0.57
N ARG A 31 -11.47 -0.08 1.90
CA ARG A 31 -10.85 0.81 2.88
C ARG A 31 -10.10 -0.04 3.90
N SER A 32 -8.91 0.40 4.30
CA SER A 32 -8.13 -0.34 5.29
C SER A 32 -7.06 0.54 5.92
N PHE A 33 -6.88 0.42 7.22
CA PHE A 33 -5.70 0.93 7.90
C PHE A 33 -4.45 0.16 7.46
N ARG A 34 -3.27 0.75 7.64
CA ARG A 34 -2.00 0.16 7.15
C ARG A 34 -0.93 0.01 8.21
N HIS A 35 -1.25 0.19 9.49
CA HIS A 35 -0.35 -0.12 10.59
C HIS A 35 0.05 -1.60 10.58
N SER A 36 -0.91 -2.48 10.35
CA SER A 36 -0.70 -3.94 10.27
C SER A 36 0.15 -4.41 9.08
N CYS A 37 0.43 -3.52 8.12
CA CYS A 37 1.21 -3.82 6.90
C CYS A 37 2.71 -3.55 7.03
N ILE A 38 3.17 -3.05 8.18
CA ILE A 38 4.57 -2.75 8.46
C ILE A 38 5.13 -3.89 9.30
N TYR A 39 6.12 -4.57 8.75
CA TYR A 39 6.79 -5.70 9.38
C TYR A 39 8.25 -5.38 9.61
N VAL A 40 8.83 -5.92 10.66
CA VAL A 40 10.24 -5.78 11.00
C VAL A 40 10.87 -7.15 11.24
N ARG A 41 12.15 -7.26 10.96
CA ARG A 41 12.93 -8.47 11.21
C ARG A 41 13.15 -8.61 12.71
N GLU A 42 12.89 -9.79 13.25
CA GLU A 42 13.19 -10.10 14.65
C GLU A 42 14.69 -9.95 14.89
N GLY A 43 15.06 -9.38 16.02
CA GLY A 43 16.47 -9.10 16.35
C GLY A 43 17.10 -7.92 15.59
N SER A 44 16.33 -7.17 14.77
CA SER A 44 16.81 -5.94 14.10
C SER A 44 17.06 -4.76 15.03
N GLY A 45 16.57 -4.83 16.29
CA GLY A 45 16.60 -3.73 17.25
C GLY A 45 15.62 -2.59 16.96
N ILE A 46 14.67 -2.79 16.02
CA ILE A 46 13.66 -1.79 15.66
C ILE A 46 12.41 -2.04 16.50
N GLU A 47 12.19 -1.23 17.52
CA GLU A 47 11.04 -1.33 18.43
C GLU A 47 9.98 -0.24 18.17
N ARG A 48 10.37 0.87 17.52
CA ARG A 48 9.51 2.02 17.24
C ARG A 48 9.70 2.49 15.80
N PRO A 49 8.64 3.07 15.17
CA PRO A 49 8.71 3.53 13.78
C PRO A 49 9.86 4.49 13.48
N GLU A 50 10.23 5.36 14.40
CA GLU A 50 11.31 6.34 14.22
C GLU A 50 12.67 5.68 13.99
N GLN A 51 12.85 4.44 14.46
CA GLN A 51 14.09 3.67 14.28
C GLN A 51 14.22 3.06 12.88
N LEU A 52 13.19 3.23 12.04
CA LEU A 52 13.30 2.90 10.62
C LEU A 52 14.22 3.87 9.84
N LYS A 53 14.48 5.06 10.36
CA LYS A 53 15.37 6.03 9.70
C LYS A 53 16.75 5.42 9.42
N GLY A 54 17.22 5.56 8.19
CA GLY A 54 18.46 4.97 7.70
C GLY A 54 18.40 3.47 7.40
N ARG A 55 17.27 2.80 7.68
CA ARG A 55 17.13 1.35 7.50
C ARG A 55 16.73 0.97 6.07
N ARG A 56 17.06 -0.27 5.72
CA ARG A 56 16.64 -0.88 4.44
C ARG A 56 15.23 -1.43 4.60
N VAL A 57 14.29 -0.84 3.85
CA VAL A 57 12.86 -1.18 3.92
C VAL A 57 12.40 -1.75 2.59
N ALA A 58 11.99 -3.01 2.59
CA ALA A 58 11.53 -3.69 1.40
C ALA A 58 10.05 -3.38 1.09
N ILE A 59 9.71 -3.37 -0.20
CA ILE A 59 8.38 -3.03 -0.69
C ILE A 59 8.11 -3.76 -2.01
N PRO A 60 6.92 -4.38 -2.20
CA PRO A 60 6.62 -5.06 -3.47
C PRO A 60 6.46 -4.11 -4.65
N GLU A 61 5.81 -2.99 -4.43
CA GLU A 61 5.63 -1.90 -5.39
C GLU A 61 5.52 -0.58 -4.63
N TYR A 62 6.35 0.40 -4.97
CA TYR A 62 6.40 1.67 -4.27
C TYR A 62 5.12 2.50 -4.44
N GLN A 63 4.51 2.50 -5.62
CA GLN A 63 3.41 3.39 -5.98
C GLN A 63 2.01 2.87 -5.63
N VAL A 64 1.85 1.61 -5.16
CA VAL A 64 0.52 1.10 -4.78
C VAL A 64 -0.06 1.81 -3.57
N THR A 65 -1.39 1.91 -3.50
CA THR A 65 -2.09 2.68 -2.46
C THR A 65 -1.71 2.26 -1.05
N ALA A 66 -1.60 0.95 -0.79
CA ALA A 66 -1.23 0.45 0.54
C ALA A 66 0.14 0.95 0.99
N ALA A 67 1.12 0.97 0.08
CA ALA A 67 2.46 1.45 0.34
C ALA A 67 2.50 2.99 0.50
N MET A 68 1.73 3.70 -0.33
CA MET A 68 1.59 5.15 -0.23
C MET A 68 1.00 5.56 1.13
N VAL A 69 -0.09 4.92 1.55
CA VAL A 69 -0.74 5.21 2.83
C VAL A 69 0.17 4.86 4.02
N ALA A 70 0.89 3.74 3.97
CA ALA A 70 1.83 3.39 5.03
C ALA A 70 2.99 4.39 5.13
N ARG A 71 3.51 4.91 4.00
CA ARG A 71 4.52 5.97 4.02
C ARG A 71 3.97 7.29 4.56
N GLY A 72 2.74 7.67 4.16
CA GLY A 72 2.07 8.85 4.71
C GLY A 72 1.88 8.73 6.22
N LEU A 73 1.40 7.58 6.70
CA LEU A 73 1.29 7.28 8.12
C LEU A 73 2.64 7.43 8.86
N LEU A 74 3.72 6.86 8.32
CA LEU A 74 5.06 6.97 8.91
C LEU A 74 5.55 8.43 8.96
N ALA A 75 5.27 9.20 7.92
CA ALA A 75 5.66 10.61 7.85
C ALA A 75 4.84 11.47 8.82
N ASP A 76 3.52 11.36 8.79
CA ASP A 76 2.60 12.25 9.51
C ASP A 76 2.56 11.98 11.01
N GLU A 77 2.64 10.69 11.41
CA GLU A 77 2.49 10.30 12.82
C GLU A 77 3.84 10.11 13.53
N TYR A 78 4.89 9.74 12.80
CA TYR A 78 6.19 9.35 13.39
C TYR A 78 7.38 10.14 12.85
N GLY A 79 7.15 11.08 11.93
CA GLY A 79 8.21 11.91 11.37
C GLY A 79 9.27 11.12 10.58
N VAL A 80 8.89 9.94 10.06
CA VAL A 80 9.77 9.11 9.21
C VAL A 80 9.42 9.38 7.76
N LEU A 81 10.21 10.24 7.14
CA LEU A 81 9.97 10.66 5.76
C LEU A 81 10.44 9.60 4.75
N PRO A 82 9.85 9.53 3.55
CA PRO A 82 10.26 8.56 2.53
C PRO A 82 11.75 8.60 2.19
N GLN A 83 12.38 9.78 2.20
CA GLN A 83 13.82 9.97 1.96
C GLN A 83 14.71 9.54 3.13
N ASP A 84 14.16 9.32 4.32
CA ASP A 84 14.91 8.79 5.47
C ASP A 84 15.16 7.28 5.36
N LEU A 85 14.55 6.60 4.38
CA LEU A 85 14.58 5.14 4.22
C LEU A 85 15.36 4.73 2.98
N GLN A 86 16.05 3.61 3.04
CA GLN A 86 16.68 2.97 1.90
C GLN A 86 15.69 1.93 1.33
N TRP A 87 15.01 2.29 0.25
CA TRP A 87 13.98 1.43 -0.32
C TRP A 87 14.56 0.31 -1.16
N VAL A 88 14.04 -0.90 -0.94
CA VAL A 88 14.35 -2.09 -1.73
C VAL A 88 13.06 -2.62 -2.34
N GLN A 89 12.95 -2.61 -3.66
CA GLN A 89 11.78 -3.14 -4.35
C GLN A 89 12.07 -4.54 -4.89
N ALA A 90 11.26 -5.51 -4.45
CA ALA A 90 11.34 -6.91 -4.90
C ALA A 90 9.94 -7.54 -4.82
N GLY A 91 9.73 -8.66 -5.48
CA GLY A 91 8.50 -9.43 -5.28
C GLY A 91 8.42 -10.04 -3.89
N LEU A 92 7.22 -10.09 -3.29
CA LEU A 92 7.07 -10.63 -1.93
C LEU A 92 7.49 -12.09 -1.83
N GLU A 93 6.90 -12.94 -2.67
CA GLU A 93 7.06 -14.40 -2.69
C GLU A 93 7.52 -14.94 -4.07
N GLN A 94 7.56 -14.07 -5.08
CA GLN A 94 7.93 -14.42 -6.45
C GLN A 94 8.87 -13.34 -6.97
N ILE A 95 9.93 -13.78 -7.64
CA ILE A 95 10.92 -12.88 -8.27
C ILE A 95 10.33 -12.17 -9.49
N GLY A 96 11.04 -11.12 -9.96
CA GLY A 96 10.73 -10.47 -11.24
C GLY A 96 9.46 -9.61 -11.22
N ARG A 97 9.08 -9.05 -10.06
CA ARG A 97 7.92 -8.17 -10.00
C ARG A 97 8.21 -6.82 -10.63
N GLU A 98 7.45 -6.49 -11.65
CA GLU A 98 7.50 -5.19 -12.32
C GLU A 98 6.45 -4.22 -11.79
N ASP A 99 6.73 -2.92 -11.91
CA ASP A 99 5.77 -1.86 -11.60
C ASP A 99 4.64 -1.89 -12.63
N LYS A 100 3.39 -1.86 -12.16
CA LYS A 100 2.21 -1.77 -13.04
C LYS A 100 2.13 -0.44 -13.79
N ILE A 101 2.67 0.61 -13.19
CA ILE A 101 2.71 1.95 -13.76
C ILE A 101 4.14 2.47 -13.59
N HIS A 102 4.74 2.85 -14.71
CA HIS A 102 6.05 3.49 -14.67
C HIS A 102 5.98 4.83 -13.95
N PHE A 103 6.90 5.05 -13.00
CA PHE A 103 7.02 6.33 -12.27
C PHE A 103 8.49 6.61 -11.99
N GLN A 104 8.79 7.89 -11.74
CA GLN A 104 10.06 8.31 -11.22
C GLN A 104 9.92 8.58 -9.72
N PRO A 105 10.81 8.05 -8.87
CA PRO A 105 10.80 8.35 -7.45
C PRO A 105 10.89 9.87 -7.21
N PRO A 106 10.24 10.38 -6.16
CA PRO A 106 10.40 11.78 -5.77
C PRO A 106 11.85 12.13 -5.47
N ALA A 107 12.19 13.41 -5.57
CA ALA A 107 13.53 13.89 -5.23
C ALA A 107 13.95 13.46 -3.82
N GLY A 108 15.17 12.95 -3.69
CA GLY A 108 15.71 12.43 -2.44
C GLY A 108 15.31 11.00 -2.08
N VAL A 109 14.42 10.36 -2.85
CA VAL A 109 14.05 8.96 -2.66
C VAL A 109 14.81 8.07 -3.62
N SER A 110 15.57 7.10 -3.09
CA SER A 110 16.26 6.08 -3.88
C SER A 110 15.61 4.74 -3.69
N ILE A 111 15.38 4.01 -4.79
CA ILE A 111 14.79 2.68 -4.79
C ILE A 111 15.72 1.71 -5.52
N GLU A 112 16.28 0.77 -4.77
CA GLU A 112 17.02 -0.35 -5.33
C GLU A 112 16.04 -1.43 -5.82
N LYS A 113 16.13 -1.84 -7.08
CA LYS A 113 15.31 -2.93 -7.62
C LYS A 113 16.10 -4.24 -7.56
N VAL A 114 15.51 -5.24 -6.91
CA VAL A 114 16.07 -6.60 -6.80
C VAL A 114 15.13 -7.56 -7.53
N ASN A 115 15.60 -8.13 -8.64
CA ASN A 115 14.79 -8.96 -9.53
C ASN A 115 15.11 -10.46 -9.44
N ASP A 116 16.19 -10.82 -8.77
CA ASP A 116 16.72 -12.18 -8.62
C ASP A 116 16.37 -12.84 -7.27
N ARG A 117 15.76 -12.09 -6.37
CA ARG A 117 15.37 -12.55 -5.02
C ARG A 117 14.04 -11.95 -4.60
N THR A 118 13.38 -12.65 -3.67
CA THR A 118 12.13 -12.22 -3.05
C THR A 118 12.39 -11.40 -1.79
N ILE A 119 11.39 -10.66 -1.33
CA ILE A 119 11.46 -9.95 -0.04
C ILE A 119 11.67 -10.94 1.10
N VAL A 120 11.03 -12.10 1.06
CA VAL A 120 11.19 -13.14 2.09
C VAL A 120 12.65 -13.60 2.17
N GLU A 121 13.29 -13.88 1.04
CA GLU A 121 14.71 -14.26 1.01
C GLU A 121 15.65 -13.16 1.51
N LEU A 122 15.35 -11.90 1.18
CA LEU A 122 16.11 -10.73 1.68
C LEU A 122 16.00 -10.60 3.21
N PHE A 123 14.81 -10.87 3.77
CA PHE A 123 14.59 -10.89 5.22
C PHE A 123 15.39 -12.02 5.90
N GLU A 124 15.31 -13.23 5.37
CA GLU A 124 16.01 -14.41 5.91
C GLU A 124 17.53 -14.20 5.94
N ARG A 125 18.07 -13.49 4.94
CA ARG A 125 19.50 -13.17 4.86
C ARG A 125 19.90 -11.94 5.68
N GLY A 126 18.94 -11.23 6.27
CA GLY A 126 19.21 -9.99 7.00
C GLY A 126 19.62 -8.81 6.12
N GLU A 127 19.33 -8.87 4.81
CA GLU A 127 19.66 -7.84 3.85
C GLU A 127 18.65 -6.66 3.86
N VAL A 128 17.49 -6.85 4.51
CA VAL A 128 16.51 -5.80 4.80
C VAL A 128 16.09 -5.89 6.27
N ASP A 129 15.78 -4.74 6.86
CA ASP A 129 15.42 -4.62 8.27
C ASP A 129 13.91 -4.63 8.50
N ALA A 130 13.18 -4.09 7.51
CA ALA A 130 11.72 -3.97 7.55
C ALA A 130 11.11 -4.16 6.17
N MET A 131 9.78 -4.36 6.13
CA MET A 131 9.02 -4.31 4.88
C MET A 131 7.66 -3.66 5.08
N ILE A 132 7.14 -3.07 4.01
CA ILE A 132 5.76 -2.62 3.90
C ILE A 132 5.06 -3.47 2.84
N SER A 133 4.13 -4.31 3.27
CA SER A 133 3.38 -5.21 2.38
C SER A 133 1.92 -5.33 2.79
N PRO A 134 0.96 -5.19 1.86
CA PRO A 134 -0.45 -5.39 2.15
C PRO A 134 -0.82 -6.84 2.48
N ARG A 135 0.05 -7.78 2.11
CA ARG A 135 -0.08 -9.20 2.45
C ARG A 135 1.02 -9.59 3.42
N ALA A 136 0.65 -10.35 4.44
CA ALA A 136 1.64 -10.98 5.30
C ALA A 136 2.48 -11.97 4.47
N PRO A 137 3.81 -11.99 4.66
CA PRO A 137 4.63 -13.03 4.05
C PRO A 137 4.29 -14.38 4.67
N ARG A 138 4.48 -15.47 3.92
CA ARG A 138 4.20 -16.85 4.40
C ARG A 138 4.99 -17.24 5.64
N THR A 139 6.15 -16.62 5.86
CA THR A 139 7.03 -16.84 7.03
C THR A 139 6.62 -16.00 8.24
N PHE A 140 5.58 -15.18 8.13
CA PHE A 140 5.02 -14.44 9.26
C PHE A 140 4.18 -15.38 10.13
N ASP A 141 4.56 -15.50 11.40
CA ASP A 141 3.79 -16.20 12.40
C ASP A 141 3.03 -15.20 13.29
N PRO A 142 1.68 -15.23 13.29
CA PRO A 142 0.88 -14.39 14.18
C PRO A 142 1.15 -14.61 15.68
N ALA A 143 1.67 -15.78 16.06
CA ALA A 143 2.06 -16.09 17.45
C ALA A 143 3.38 -15.42 17.86
N GLY A 144 4.09 -14.79 16.91
CA GLY A 144 5.31 -14.04 17.18
C GLY A 144 6.56 -14.90 17.40
N THR A 145 6.54 -16.16 16.99
CA THR A 145 7.70 -17.09 17.14
C THR A 145 8.61 -17.11 15.91
N GLY A 146 8.20 -16.41 14.82
CA GLY A 146 8.92 -16.38 13.55
C GLY A 146 9.97 -15.27 13.48
N PRO A 147 10.76 -15.26 12.38
CA PRO A 147 11.80 -14.25 12.14
C PRO A 147 11.25 -12.86 11.78
N ILE A 148 9.94 -12.75 11.63
CA ILE A 148 9.24 -11.54 11.19
C ILE A 148 8.12 -11.23 12.18
N ARG A 149 8.07 -10.01 12.68
CA ARG A 149 6.97 -9.51 13.49
C ARG A 149 6.36 -8.23 12.92
N ARG A 150 5.17 -7.89 13.36
CA ARG A 150 4.61 -6.58 13.04
C ARG A 150 5.33 -5.46 13.81
N MET A 151 5.50 -4.31 13.18
CA MET A 151 5.92 -3.07 13.85
C MET A 151 4.94 -2.71 14.98
N PHE A 152 3.66 -2.91 14.72
CA PHE A 152 2.58 -2.72 15.69
C PHE A 152 2.00 -4.11 16.01
N PRO A 153 2.41 -4.76 17.12
CA PRO A 153 1.96 -6.11 17.46
C PRO A 153 0.43 -6.21 17.54
N GLU A 154 -0.20 -5.22 18.17
CA GLU A 154 -1.66 -5.07 18.25
C GLU A 154 -2.10 -3.85 17.42
N PRO A 155 -2.34 -4.01 16.12
CA PRO A 155 -2.64 -2.87 15.26
C PRO A 155 -4.00 -2.22 15.57
N GLY A 156 -5.00 -2.98 16.05
CA GLY A 156 -6.35 -2.48 16.30
C GLY A 156 -6.42 -1.25 17.19
N PRO A 157 -5.84 -1.25 18.41
CA PRO A 157 -5.80 -0.08 19.29
C PRO A 157 -5.13 1.14 18.65
N VAL A 158 -4.03 0.94 17.92
CA VAL A 158 -3.28 2.00 17.23
C VAL A 158 -4.10 2.59 16.08
N GLU A 159 -4.74 1.75 15.28
CA GLU A 159 -5.63 2.14 14.18
C GLU A 159 -6.85 2.92 14.68
N ALA A 160 -7.43 2.49 15.80
CA ALA A 160 -8.53 3.20 16.44
C ALA A 160 -8.09 4.58 16.99
N ALA A 161 -6.89 4.68 17.56
CA ALA A 161 -6.32 5.94 18.02
C ALA A 161 -6.05 6.90 16.85
N TYR A 162 -5.46 6.39 15.76
CA TYR A 162 -5.25 7.12 14.54
C TYR A 162 -6.58 7.68 13.98
N TYR A 163 -7.62 6.83 13.90
CA TYR A 163 -8.92 7.28 13.42
C TYR A 163 -9.55 8.35 14.32
N ARG A 164 -9.49 8.19 15.64
CA ARG A 164 -10.00 9.22 16.58
C ARG A 164 -9.27 10.56 16.42
N LYS A 165 -7.95 10.52 16.16
CA LYS A 165 -7.13 11.72 15.98
C LYS A 165 -7.40 12.41 14.65
N THR A 166 -7.49 11.65 13.56
CA THR A 166 -7.44 12.18 12.19
C THR A 166 -8.81 12.18 11.48
N GLY A 167 -9.75 11.35 11.90
CA GLY A 167 -10.98 11.06 11.17
C GLY A 167 -10.78 10.29 9.86
N ILE A 168 -9.55 9.86 9.56
CA ILE A 168 -9.19 9.22 8.29
C ILE A 168 -9.32 7.71 8.40
N PHE A 169 -10.24 7.12 7.61
CA PHE A 169 -10.25 5.70 7.29
C PHE A 169 -9.77 5.54 5.85
N PRO A 170 -8.53 5.11 5.60
CA PRO A 170 -7.88 5.24 4.31
C PRO A 170 -8.58 4.46 3.20
N ILE A 171 -8.86 5.13 2.09
CA ILE A 171 -9.42 4.53 0.88
C ILE A 171 -8.28 3.85 0.12
N MET A 172 -8.48 2.57 -0.23
CA MET A 172 -7.52 1.78 -0.99
C MET A 172 -7.86 1.73 -2.47
N HIS A 173 -9.14 1.51 -2.76
CA HIS A 173 -9.60 1.33 -4.12
C HIS A 173 -10.82 2.21 -4.42
N VAL A 174 -10.96 2.50 -5.70
CA VAL A 174 -12.10 3.23 -6.27
C VAL A 174 -12.66 2.44 -7.44
N LEU A 175 -13.96 2.50 -7.67
CA LEU A 175 -14.58 1.91 -8.85
C LEU A 175 -14.41 2.88 -10.03
N GLY A 176 -13.99 2.35 -11.19
CA GLY A 176 -13.87 3.12 -12.43
C GLY A 176 -14.67 2.51 -13.56
N ILE A 177 -15.23 3.37 -14.39
CA ILE A 177 -15.92 3.00 -15.64
C ILE A 177 -14.97 3.34 -16.79
N ARG A 178 -14.75 2.41 -17.72
CA ARG A 178 -13.94 2.65 -18.91
C ARG A 178 -14.55 3.80 -19.74
N ASN A 179 -13.71 4.73 -20.20
CA ASN A 179 -14.17 6.00 -20.77
C ASN A 179 -15.08 5.85 -22.01
N ASP A 180 -14.82 4.87 -22.88
CA ASP A 180 -15.68 4.57 -24.02
C ASP A 180 -17.07 4.07 -23.58
N VAL A 181 -17.11 3.18 -22.58
CA VAL A 181 -18.37 2.67 -22.04
C VAL A 181 -19.18 3.80 -21.39
N LEU A 182 -18.51 4.71 -20.68
CA LEU A 182 -19.16 5.86 -20.07
C LEU A 182 -19.72 6.82 -21.13
N ALA A 183 -19.00 7.04 -22.24
CA ALA A 183 -19.46 7.88 -23.35
C ALA A 183 -20.76 7.36 -23.96
N ASP A 184 -20.83 6.03 -24.16
CA ASP A 184 -22.02 5.38 -24.72
C ASP A 184 -23.15 5.23 -23.69
N ASN A 185 -22.85 5.28 -22.39
CA ASN A 185 -23.79 5.02 -21.29
C ASN A 185 -23.68 6.08 -20.18
N PRO A 186 -24.04 7.36 -20.41
CA PRO A 186 -23.86 8.44 -19.43
C PRO A 186 -24.72 8.28 -18.17
N TRP A 187 -25.72 7.42 -18.18
CA TRP A 187 -26.57 7.08 -17.03
C TRP A 187 -25.93 6.05 -16.07
N LEU A 188 -24.89 5.32 -16.51
CA LEU A 188 -24.31 4.19 -15.80
C LEU A 188 -23.72 4.57 -14.41
N PRO A 189 -23.03 5.72 -14.21
CA PRO A 189 -22.52 6.09 -12.90
C PRO A 189 -23.60 6.16 -11.83
N GLY A 190 -24.74 6.80 -12.14
CA GLY A 190 -25.86 6.93 -11.21
C GLY A 190 -26.49 5.58 -10.85
N SER A 191 -26.61 4.69 -11.83
CA SER A 191 -27.14 3.33 -11.60
C SER A 191 -26.20 2.49 -10.74
N LEU A 192 -24.89 2.55 -10.98
CA LEU A 192 -23.90 1.83 -10.16
C LEU A 192 -23.87 2.35 -8.73
N VAL A 193 -23.88 3.68 -8.52
CA VAL A 193 -23.93 4.26 -7.17
C VAL A 193 -25.16 3.78 -6.41
N LYS A 194 -26.33 3.76 -7.05
CA LYS A 194 -27.57 3.22 -6.44
C LYS A 194 -27.44 1.75 -6.09
N ALA A 195 -26.95 0.92 -7.02
CA ALA A 195 -26.80 -0.53 -6.82
C ALA A 195 -25.84 -0.86 -5.67
N PHE A 196 -24.66 -0.23 -5.64
CA PHE A 196 -23.69 -0.44 -4.57
C PHE A 196 -24.16 0.10 -3.22
N THR A 197 -24.87 1.25 -3.20
CA THR A 197 -25.47 1.77 -1.97
C THR A 197 -26.55 0.82 -1.43
N HIS A 198 -27.38 0.29 -2.30
CA HIS A 198 -28.41 -0.69 -1.90
C HIS A 198 -27.77 -1.95 -1.34
N SER A 199 -26.81 -2.54 -2.04
CA SER A 199 -26.09 -3.73 -1.59
C SER A 199 -25.38 -3.55 -0.24
N LYS A 200 -24.85 -2.36 0.03
CA LYS A 200 -24.22 -2.07 1.32
C LYS A 200 -25.19 -2.07 2.50
N ASN A 201 -26.45 -1.73 2.25
CA ASN A 201 -27.50 -1.59 3.28
C ASN A 201 -28.32 -2.87 3.49
N MET A 202 -28.05 -3.94 2.74
CA MET A 202 -28.60 -5.29 2.93
C MET A 202 -27.80 -6.07 3.95
#